data_c472cd6ae5ee6de9c5ea4a82342393ad
#
_entry.id   c472cd6ae5ee6de9c5ea4a82342393ad
#
_cell.length_a   1.000
_cell.length_b   1.000
_cell.length_c   1.000
_cell.angle_alpha   90.00
_cell.angle_beta   90.00
_cell.angle_gamma   90.00
#
_symmetry.space_group_name_H-M   'P 1'
#
loop_
_entity.id
_entity.type
_entity.pdbx_description
1 polymer ?
#
loop_
_entity_poly.entity_id
_entity_poly.type
_entity_poly.pdbx_seq_one_letter_code
_entity_poly.pdbx_strand_id
1 'polypeptide(L)'
;MAGSKKPVNIFRLRNLGDPKEIFNWKLWFAVLSFGLMGAARGVDEGLISGAFNSADFKRTIHYSSYSAVEQTNIKANVSAMVQIGSVGGALFAFLVCDRIGRIWATRQLCVLWIIGIAIFMGANGNLGAIYAGRFVAGLGVGQTVVVGPVYLAEIAPASIRGLCTCVFTGFVYLGIVLAYFTNYGCQVNLGDNTHKRWEIPTSLHIIFAGLIIILSFLQYESPRFLIKKGKPEQALRNLARIRNLPQDHEYVVREITAIQQAHQAELEATLGAGWLGVLKEAFLIPSNLYRLYLAAMAQLLSQWSGAGSITLYAPDLFKLLGITGSNESLLVTAVFGIVKLVAAIICALFLVDVIGRKRALLLGITLQGIAMVYIAAFLTDVPQMGIDDAFVLPASKKGISRGAIAMIYISGVGWALGWNSMQYLLTAELFPLRIRALATSAAMTLHFVNQYGNSRAVPNMLLGTGDGGITPKGTFWFFAAVTVLGGVWVWFSVPETAGRSLESMDRLFELPWYKIGRYGNRDAEQRDLVVSEKQEHAEEHFGMSTHEERADVAAKV
;
A
#
# COMPACT_ATOMS: atom_id res chain seq x y z
N MET A 1 21.70 26.13 4.26
CA MET A 1 21.47 24.70 4.57
C MET A 1 20.02 24.58 5.01
N ALA A 2 19.10 24.25 4.09
CA ALA A 2 17.71 24.03 4.44
C ALA A 2 17.66 22.90 5.46
N GLY A 3 17.17 23.23 6.66
CA GLY A 3 17.17 22.32 7.79
C GLY A 3 16.38 21.06 7.46
N SER A 4 17.08 19.96 7.28
CA SER A 4 16.44 18.64 7.26
C SER A 4 15.66 18.55 8.58
N LYS A 5 14.34 18.55 8.51
CA LYS A 5 13.52 18.22 9.68
C LYS A 5 14.08 16.91 10.21
N LYS A 6 14.65 16.93 11.42
CA LYS A 6 15.22 15.74 12.05
C LYS A 6 14.18 14.64 11.99
N PRO A 7 14.56 13.39 11.66
CA PRO A 7 13.60 12.28 11.60
C PRO A 7 12.79 12.25 12.89
N VAL A 8 11.48 12.03 12.76
CA VAL A 8 10.59 11.92 13.91
C VAL A 8 11.09 10.74 14.75
N ASN A 9 11.76 11.06 15.86
CA ASN A 9 12.23 10.03 16.77
C ASN A 9 11.01 9.53 17.55
N ILE A 10 10.47 8.39 17.13
CA ILE A 10 9.28 7.75 17.70
C ILE A 10 9.41 7.56 19.20
N PHE A 11 10.63 7.36 19.70
CA PHE A 11 10.94 7.26 21.12
C PHE A 11 10.95 8.61 21.85
N ARG A 12 10.84 9.74 21.13
CA ARG A 12 10.79 11.10 21.67
C ARG A 12 9.59 11.88 21.17
N LEU A 13 8.38 11.34 21.31
CA LEU A 13 7.12 12.05 21.06
C LEU A 13 6.99 13.36 21.88
N ARG A 14 7.83 13.53 22.89
CA ARG A 14 7.85 14.70 23.80
C ARG A 14 8.30 16.02 23.16
N ASN A 15 8.95 16.02 21.99
CA ASN A 15 9.59 17.22 21.40
C ASN A 15 8.97 17.59 20.03
N LEU A 16 7.71 17.21 19.75
CA LEU A 16 7.04 17.49 18.48
C LEU A 16 6.33 18.86 18.44
N GLY A 17 6.38 19.64 19.51
CA GLY A 17 5.69 20.93 19.62
C GLY A 17 4.18 20.82 19.92
N ASP A 18 3.65 19.61 19.93
CA ASP A 18 2.23 19.33 20.24
C ASP A 18 2.04 19.00 21.75
N PRO A 19 0.86 19.30 22.34
CA PRO A 19 0.51 18.90 23.69
C PRO A 19 0.61 17.39 23.90
N LYS A 20 1.10 16.93 25.06
CA LYS A 20 1.29 15.49 25.32
C LYS A 20 -0.04 14.74 25.38
N GLU A 21 -1.10 15.40 25.80
CA GLU A 21 -2.46 14.89 25.99
C GLU A 21 -3.08 14.37 24.69
N ILE A 22 -2.66 14.89 23.54
CA ILE A 22 -3.17 14.43 22.23
C ILE A 22 -2.68 13.04 21.83
N PHE A 23 -1.53 12.59 22.38
CA PHE A 23 -0.98 11.25 22.15
C PHE A 23 -1.57 10.22 23.12
N ASN A 24 -2.89 10.24 23.26
CA ASN A 24 -3.64 9.42 24.20
C ASN A 24 -4.02 8.05 23.61
N TRP A 25 -4.56 7.19 24.49
CA TRP A 25 -4.94 5.84 24.11
C TRP A 25 -6.05 5.79 23.04
N LYS A 26 -6.95 6.79 22.96
CA LYS A 26 -8.04 6.86 21.97
C LYS A 26 -7.49 7.03 20.56
N LEU A 27 -6.48 7.89 20.41
CA LEU A 27 -5.77 8.08 19.13
C LEU A 27 -5.11 6.76 18.70
N TRP A 28 -4.33 6.13 19.58
CA TRP A 28 -3.64 4.89 19.24
C TRP A 28 -4.59 3.73 19.02
N PHE A 29 -5.68 3.67 19.77
CA PHE A 29 -6.74 2.68 19.56
C PHE A 29 -7.40 2.85 18.19
N ALA A 30 -7.67 4.08 17.74
CA ALA A 30 -8.16 4.35 16.40
C ALA A 30 -7.13 3.95 15.32
N VAL A 31 -5.85 4.29 15.53
CA VAL A 31 -4.76 3.91 14.62
C VAL A 31 -4.63 2.39 14.50
N LEU A 32 -4.69 1.66 15.60
CA LEU A 32 -4.64 0.20 15.59
C LEU A 32 -5.89 -0.41 14.94
N SER A 33 -7.08 0.09 15.28
CA SER A 33 -8.35 -0.44 14.74
C SER A 33 -8.43 -0.30 13.22
N PHE A 34 -8.04 0.85 12.67
CA PHE A 34 -8.01 1.05 11.23
C PHE A 34 -6.75 0.47 10.55
N GLY A 35 -5.66 0.34 11.30
CA GLY A 35 -4.49 -0.43 10.88
C GLY A 35 -4.83 -1.90 10.59
N LEU A 36 -5.73 -2.52 11.38
CA LEU A 36 -6.20 -3.89 11.14
C LEU A 36 -6.83 -4.11 9.76
N MET A 37 -7.32 -3.06 9.08
CA MET A 37 -7.75 -3.17 7.68
C MET A 37 -6.56 -3.55 6.77
N GLY A 38 -5.36 -3.10 7.10
CA GLY A 38 -4.15 -3.54 6.42
C GLY A 38 -3.90 -5.03 6.63
N ALA A 39 -4.03 -5.52 7.87
CA ALA A 39 -3.88 -6.95 8.17
C ALA A 39 -4.92 -7.80 7.40
N ALA A 40 -6.14 -7.32 7.31
CA ALA A 40 -7.20 -7.93 6.52
C ALA A 40 -6.78 -8.18 5.06
N ARG A 41 -6.21 -7.16 4.43
CA ARG A 41 -5.66 -7.28 3.07
C ARG A 41 -4.49 -8.27 3.02
N GLY A 42 -3.57 -8.21 3.99
CA GLY A 42 -2.42 -9.11 4.05
C GLY A 42 -2.81 -10.56 4.21
N VAL A 43 -3.84 -10.84 4.99
CA VAL A 43 -4.42 -12.18 5.14
C VAL A 43 -4.91 -12.72 3.79
N ASP A 44 -5.58 -11.90 2.98
CA ASP A 44 -6.02 -12.34 1.64
C ASP A 44 -4.86 -12.71 0.72
N GLU A 45 -3.79 -11.91 0.71
CA GLU A 45 -2.60 -12.19 -0.10
C GLU A 45 -1.86 -13.47 0.34
N GLY A 46 -1.88 -13.80 1.64
CA GLY A 46 -1.13 -14.94 2.19
C GLY A 46 -1.90 -16.27 2.22
N LEU A 47 -3.22 -16.27 2.26
CA LEU A 47 -3.99 -17.50 2.52
C LEU A 47 -4.27 -18.34 1.29
N ILE A 48 -4.45 -17.75 0.11
CA ILE A 48 -4.93 -18.48 -1.06
C ILE A 48 -3.99 -19.60 -1.51
N SER A 49 -2.68 -19.40 -1.38
CA SER A 49 -1.68 -20.42 -1.70
C SER A 49 -1.82 -21.67 -0.81
N GLY A 50 -2.26 -21.48 0.44
CA GLY A 50 -2.51 -22.58 1.38
C GLY A 50 -3.70 -23.46 0.97
N ALA A 51 -4.78 -22.87 0.44
CA ALA A 51 -5.92 -23.64 -0.04
C ALA A 51 -5.50 -24.61 -1.16
N PHE A 52 -4.70 -24.17 -2.13
CA PHE A 52 -4.19 -25.02 -3.21
C PHE A 52 -3.13 -26.03 -2.75
N ASN A 53 -2.56 -25.92 -1.56
CA ASN A 53 -1.73 -26.94 -0.95
C ASN A 53 -2.54 -28.02 -0.22
N SER A 54 -3.83 -27.82 0.04
CA SER A 54 -4.73 -28.81 0.62
C SER A 54 -5.16 -29.85 -0.41
N ALA A 55 -4.92 -31.12 -0.14
CA ALA A 55 -5.37 -32.23 -0.99
C ALA A 55 -6.90 -32.32 -1.02
N ASP A 56 -7.55 -31.99 0.09
CA ASP A 56 -8.99 -32.01 0.22
C ASP A 56 -9.65 -30.92 -0.63
N PHE A 57 -9.16 -29.68 -0.61
CA PHE A 57 -9.64 -28.60 -1.49
C PHE A 57 -9.54 -29.01 -2.97
N LYS A 58 -8.40 -29.57 -3.38
CA LYS A 58 -8.20 -30.07 -4.75
C LYS A 58 -9.19 -31.18 -5.13
N ARG A 59 -9.50 -32.08 -4.19
CA ARG A 59 -10.53 -33.13 -4.39
C ARG A 59 -11.90 -32.52 -4.57
N THR A 60 -12.29 -31.59 -3.70
CA THR A 60 -13.60 -30.93 -3.71
C THR A 60 -13.88 -30.24 -5.05
N ILE A 61 -12.87 -29.63 -5.69
CA ILE A 61 -13.00 -28.98 -7.00
C ILE A 61 -12.68 -29.91 -8.18
N HIS A 62 -12.50 -31.22 -7.96
CA HIS A 62 -12.09 -32.19 -8.97
C HIS A 62 -10.84 -31.78 -9.77
N TYR A 63 -9.86 -31.14 -9.08
CA TYR A 63 -8.70 -30.50 -9.71
C TYR A 63 -7.88 -31.44 -10.59
N SER A 64 -7.73 -32.71 -10.20
CA SER A 64 -6.98 -33.73 -10.95
C SER A 64 -7.64 -34.20 -12.24
N SER A 65 -8.93 -33.91 -12.46
CA SER A 65 -9.63 -34.26 -13.70
C SER A 65 -9.33 -33.30 -14.86
N TYR A 66 -8.73 -32.15 -14.56
CA TYR A 66 -8.39 -31.12 -15.53
C TYR A 66 -6.97 -31.33 -16.10
N SER A 67 -6.74 -30.89 -17.33
CA SER A 67 -5.40 -30.84 -17.92
C SER A 67 -4.48 -29.89 -17.16
N ALA A 68 -3.16 -30.02 -17.30
CA ALA A 68 -2.18 -29.15 -16.62
C ALA A 68 -2.42 -27.66 -16.86
N VAL A 69 -2.78 -27.28 -18.09
CA VAL A 69 -3.11 -25.89 -18.45
C VAL A 69 -4.40 -25.42 -17.77
N GLU A 70 -5.44 -26.27 -17.73
CA GLU A 70 -6.69 -25.94 -17.05
C GLU A 70 -6.49 -25.83 -15.53
N GLN A 71 -5.72 -26.71 -14.92
CA GLN A 71 -5.34 -26.65 -13.50
C GLN A 71 -4.65 -25.32 -13.18
N THR A 72 -3.71 -24.89 -14.02
CA THR A 72 -3.04 -23.61 -13.89
C THR A 72 -3.99 -22.44 -14.04
N ASN A 73 -4.91 -22.51 -15.00
CA ASN A 73 -5.94 -21.49 -15.20
C ASN A 73 -6.91 -21.38 -14.02
N ILE A 74 -7.35 -22.51 -13.44
CA ILE A 74 -8.22 -22.52 -12.24
C ILE A 74 -7.48 -21.83 -11.07
N LYS A 75 -6.23 -22.22 -10.82
CA LYS A 75 -5.40 -21.62 -9.77
C LYS A 75 -5.22 -20.12 -9.97
N ALA A 76 -4.88 -19.71 -11.19
CA ALA A 76 -4.72 -18.30 -11.56
C ALA A 76 -6.02 -17.51 -11.38
N ASN A 77 -7.17 -18.05 -11.82
CA ASN A 77 -8.46 -17.39 -11.69
C ASN A 77 -8.88 -17.24 -10.23
N VAL A 78 -8.82 -18.29 -9.41
CA VAL A 78 -9.18 -18.21 -7.99
C VAL A 78 -8.33 -17.16 -7.27
N SER A 79 -7.04 -17.08 -7.60
CA SER A 79 -6.13 -16.08 -7.02
C SER A 79 -6.42 -14.66 -7.51
N ALA A 80 -6.74 -14.49 -8.80
CA ALA A 80 -6.92 -13.19 -9.43
C ALA A 80 -8.32 -12.58 -9.22
N MET A 81 -9.37 -13.38 -8.98
CA MET A 81 -10.75 -12.88 -8.83
C MET A 81 -10.92 -11.86 -7.72
N VAL A 82 -10.18 -11.97 -6.62
CA VAL A 82 -10.18 -10.95 -5.56
C VAL A 82 -9.61 -9.62 -6.08
N GLN A 83 -8.58 -9.67 -6.91
CA GLN A 83 -7.93 -8.46 -7.41
C GLN A 83 -8.86 -7.69 -8.37
N ILE A 84 -9.58 -8.38 -9.26
CA ILE A 84 -10.55 -7.71 -10.13
C ILE A 84 -11.75 -7.19 -9.34
N GLY A 85 -12.21 -7.90 -8.29
CA GLY A 85 -13.18 -7.39 -7.35
C GLY A 85 -12.67 -6.13 -6.64
N SER A 86 -11.39 -6.10 -6.26
CA SER A 86 -10.74 -4.96 -5.60
C SER A 86 -10.63 -3.72 -6.51
N VAL A 87 -10.55 -3.89 -7.84
CA VAL A 87 -10.68 -2.77 -8.79
C VAL A 87 -12.02 -2.07 -8.60
N GLY A 88 -13.12 -2.84 -8.61
CA GLY A 88 -14.46 -2.30 -8.33
C GLY A 88 -14.56 -1.69 -6.94
N GLY A 89 -14.02 -2.37 -5.92
CA GLY A 89 -14.00 -1.90 -4.54
C GLY A 89 -13.30 -0.56 -4.37
N ALA A 90 -12.12 -0.38 -4.95
CA ALA A 90 -11.36 0.87 -4.88
C ALA A 90 -12.08 2.05 -5.57
N LEU A 91 -12.74 1.79 -6.72
CA LEU A 91 -13.56 2.78 -7.40
C LEU A 91 -14.79 3.20 -6.57
N PHE A 92 -15.49 2.21 -5.96
CA PHE A 92 -16.66 2.48 -5.13
C PHE A 92 -16.30 3.14 -3.80
N ALA A 93 -15.11 2.88 -3.25
CA ALA A 93 -14.69 3.39 -1.96
C ALA A 93 -14.76 4.91 -1.87
N PHE A 94 -14.35 5.62 -2.92
CA PHE A 94 -14.39 7.08 -2.98
C PHE A 94 -15.83 7.60 -2.83
N LEU A 95 -16.76 7.04 -3.60
CA LEU A 95 -18.18 7.45 -3.59
C LEU A 95 -18.85 7.11 -2.26
N VAL A 96 -18.61 5.92 -1.74
CA VAL A 96 -19.21 5.41 -0.50
C VAL A 96 -18.68 6.19 0.70
N CYS A 97 -17.35 6.37 0.79
CA CYS A 97 -16.70 7.03 1.91
C CYS A 97 -17.17 8.47 2.11
N ASP A 98 -17.37 9.21 1.02
CA ASP A 98 -17.86 10.60 1.05
C ASP A 98 -19.38 10.71 1.23
N ARG A 99 -20.13 9.64 0.95
CA ARG A 99 -21.59 9.62 1.15
C ARG A 99 -22.00 9.24 2.57
N ILE A 100 -21.51 8.13 3.07
CA ILE A 100 -21.97 7.53 4.35
C ILE A 100 -21.01 7.73 5.51
N GLY A 101 -19.77 8.22 5.26
CA GLY A 101 -18.73 8.41 6.27
C GLY A 101 -17.79 7.23 6.38
N ARG A 102 -16.70 7.44 7.12
CA ARG A 102 -15.59 6.47 7.20
C ARG A 102 -15.96 5.25 8.05
N ILE A 103 -16.68 5.47 9.14
CA ILE A 103 -17.11 4.39 10.04
C ILE A 103 -18.13 3.48 9.36
N TRP A 104 -19.14 4.04 8.71
CA TRP A 104 -20.15 3.24 8.00
C TRP A 104 -19.59 2.56 6.76
N ALA A 105 -18.69 3.22 6.03
CA ALA A 105 -17.96 2.61 4.93
C ALA A 105 -17.16 1.39 5.41
N THR A 106 -16.52 1.48 6.58
CA THR A 106 -15.81 0.36 7.22
C THR A 106 -16.74 -0.82 7.50
N ARG A 107 -17.91 -0.59 8.05
CA ARG A 107 -18.88 -1.65 8.33
C ARG A 107 -19.38 -2.31 7.05
N GLN A 108 -19.74 -1.49 6.07
CA GLN A 108 -20.23 -1.95 4.76
C GLN A 108 -19.19 -2.81 4.03
N LEU A 109 -17.93 -2.38 3.95
CA LEU A 109 -16.89 -3.16 3.28
C LEU A 109 -16.62 -4.51 3.97
N CYS A 110 -16.65 -4.54 5.30
CA CYS A 110 -16.48 -5.78 6.07
C CYS A 110 -17.65 -6.76 5.85
N VAL A 111 -18.87 -6.25 5.77
CA VAL A 111 -20.06 -7.10 5.47
C VAL A 111 -19.93 -7.71 4.07
N LEU A 112 -19.57 -6.93 3.04
CA LEU A 112 -19.32 -7.45 1.70
C LEU A 112 -18.23 -8.52 1.70
N TRP A 113 -17.16 -8.28 2.43
CA TRP A 113 -16.06 -9.21 2.54
C TRP A 113 -16.48 -10.53 3.19
N ILE A 114 -17.22 -10.48 4.32
CA ILE A 114 -17.77 -11.67 5.00
C ILE A 114 -18.69 -12.45 4.06
N ILE A 115 -19.60 -11.78 3.34
CA ILE A 115 -20.51 -12.43 2.39
C ILE A 115 -19.71 -13.15 1.29
N GLY A 116 -18.70 -12.50 0.71
CA GLY A 116 -17.86 -13.11 -0.31
C GLY A 116 -17.12 -14.35 0.18
N ILE A 117 -16.56 -14.32 1.38
CA ILE A 117 -15.88 -15.48 1.97
C ILE A 117 -16.87 -16.59 2.33
N ALA A 118 -18.06 -16.25 2.83
CA ALA A 118 -19.11 -17.23 3.10
C ALA A 118 -19.54 -17.97 1.82
N ILE A 119 -19.71 -17.26 0.69
CA ILE A 119 -19.99 -17.87 -0.62
C ILE A 119 -18.83 -18.78 -1.05
N PHE A 120 -17.58 -18.33 -0.88
CA PHE A 120 -16.40 -19.12 -1.21
C PHE A 120 -16.34 -20.43 -0.40
N MET A 121 -16.53 -20.37 0.92
CA MET A 121 -16.52 -21.55 1.80
C MET A 121 -17.70 -22.49 1.53
N GLY A 122 -18.88 -21.95 1.23
CA GLY A 122 -20.08 -22.72 0.94
C GLY A 122 -20.19 -23.22 -0.51
N ALA A 123 -19.16 -23.05 -1.34
CA ALA A 123 -19.22 -23.34 -2.77
C ALA A 123 -19.30 -24.85 -3.12
N ASN A 124 -18.97 -25.74 -2.18
CA ASN A 124 -19.04 -27.20 -2.35
C ASN A 124 -18.47 -27.72 -3.69
N GLY A 125 -17.34 -27.17 -4.12
CA GLY A 125 -16.66 -27.55 -5.36
C GLY A 125 -17.16 -26.86 -6.64
N ASN A 126 -18.19 -26.04 -6.57
CA ASN A 126 -18.65 -25.25 -7.71
C ASN A 126 -17.67 -24.09 -7.99
N LEU A 127 -16.91 -24.19 -9.08
CA LEU A 127 -15.93 -23.17 -9.48
C LEU A 127 -16.57 -21.80 -9.71
N GLY A 128 -17.78 -21.74 -10.26
CA GLY A 128 -18.51 -20.48 -10.45
C GLY A 128 -18.80 -19.76 -9.12
N ALA A 129 -19.23 -20.49 -8.10
CA ALA A 129 -19.47 -19.96 -6.76
C ALA A 129 -18.15 -19.54 -6.09
N ILE A 130 -17.06 -20.30 -6.28
CA ILE A 130 -15.71 -19.95 -5.82
C ILE A 130 -15.27 -18.61 -6.41
N TYR A 131 -15.39 -18.43 -7.73
CA TYR A 131 -15.03 -17.18 -8.41
C TYR A 131 -15.91 -16.01 -7.96
N ALA A 132 -17.22 -16.21 -7.87
CA ALA A 132 -18.17 -15.19 -7.41
C ALA A 132 -17.86 -14.76 -5.96
N GLY A 133 -17.62 -15.72 -5.07
CA GLY A 133 -17.26 -15.45 -3.67
C GLY A 133 -15.97 -14.65 -3.56
N ARG A 134 -14.94 -15.02 -4.31
CA ARG A 134 -13.67 -14.28 -4.37
C ARG A 134 -13.83 -12.86 -4.94
N PHE A 135 -14.65 -12.69 -5.97
CA PHE A 135 -14.96 -11.38 -6.54
C PHE A 135 -15.69 -10.47 -5.53
N VAL A 136 -16.73 -10.98 -4.87
CA VAL A 136 -17.49 -10.22 -3.86
C VAL A 136 -16.59 -9.87 -2.66
N ALA A 137 -15.77 -10.81 -2.20
CA ALA A 137 -14.77 -10.54 -1.16
C ALA A 137 -13.81 -9.42 -1.59
N GLY A 138 -13.39 -9.42 -2.86
CA GLY A 138 -12.54 -8.39 -3.45
C GLY A 138 -13.18 -7.00 -3.43
N LEU A 139 -14.49 -6.88 -3.65
CA LEU A 139 -15.20 -5.60 -3.51
C LEU A 139 -15.07 -5.02 -2.09
N GLY A 140 -15.03 -5.87 -1.06
CA GLY A 140 -14.75 -5.45 0.31
C GLY A 140 -13.29 -5.08 0.54
N VAL A 141 -12.37 -5.99 0.17
CA VAL A 141 -10.91 -5.83 0.37
C VAL A 141 -10.37 -4.60 -0.35
N GLY A 142 -10.82 -4.34 -1.60
CA GLY A 142 -10.40 -3.18 -2.38
C GLY A 142 -10.74 -1.83 -1.72
N GLN A 143 -11.83 -1.77 -0.95
CA GLN A 143 -12.17 -0.55 -0.21
C GLN A 143 -11.24 -0.30 0.99
N THR A 144 -10.63 -1.34 1.58
CA THR A 144 -9.77 -1.17 2.78
C THR A 144 -8.58 -0.26 2.54
N VAL A 145 -7.99 -0.30 1.33
CA VAL A 145 -6.82 0.52 0.97
C VAL A 145 -7.14 2.01 0.73
N VAL A 146 -8.41 2.35 0.65
CA VAL A 146 -8.88 3.73 0.55
C VAL A 146 -9.39 4.20 1.90
N VAL A 147 -10.35 3.49 2.49
CA VAL A 147 -11.03 3.89 3.73
C VAL A 147 -10.06 3.96 4.91
N GLY A 148 -9.20 2.95 5.08
CA GLY A 148 -8.23 2.89 6.19
C GLY A 148 -7.25 4.07 6.19
N PRO A 149 -6.42 4.24 5.15
CA PRO A 149 -5.47 5.35 5.07
C PRO A 149 -6.12 6.73 5.12
N VAL A 150 -7.29 6.92 4.49
CA VAL A 150 -8.03 8.19 4.55
C VAL A 150 -8.43 8.53 5.98
N TYR A 151 -9.04 7.59 6.70
CA TYR A 151 -9.41 7.82 8.10
C TYR A 151 -8.19 8.13 8.96
N LEU A 152 -7.12 7.35 8.83
CA LEU A 152 -5.87 7.56 9.57
C LEU A 152 -5.26 8.94 9.30
N ALA A 153 -5.25 9.38 8.04
CA ALA A 153 -4.76 10.71 7.67
C ALA A 153 -5.64 11.86 8.20
N GLU A 154 -6.94 11.62 8.38
CA GLU A 154 -7.91 12.61 8.88
C GLU A 154 -7.90 12.77 10.39
N ILE A 155 -7.62 11.70 11.16
CA ILE A 155 -7.59 11.72 12.62
C ILE A 155 -6.20 11.99 13.20
N ALA A 156 -5.14 11.67 12.44
CA ALA A 156 -3.77 11.82 12.93
C ALA A 156 -3.38 13.30 13.05
N PRO A 157 -2.72 13.70 14.16
CA PRO A 157 -2.04 14.98 14.24
C PRO A 157 -1.02 15.15 13.11
N ALA A 158 -0.82 16.39 12.66
CA ALA A 158 0.08 16.67 11.53
C ALA A 158 1.52 16.14 11.76
N SER A 159 1.97 16.18 13.02
CA SER A 159 3.32 15.75 13.43
C SER A 159 3.61 14.26 13.25
N ILE A 160 2.59 13.39 13.37
CA ILE A 160 2.73 11.92 13.29
C ILE A 160 1.88 11.28 12.18
N ARG A 161 1.31 12.07 11.28
CA ARG A 161 0.42 11.56 10.20
C ARG A 161 1.11 10.50 9.34
N GLY A 162 2.37 10.72 8.97
CA GLY A 162 3.16 9.76 8.21
C GLY A 162 3.31 8.42 8.95
N LEU A 163 3.63 8.47 10.24
CA LEU A 163 3.73 7.27 11.08
C LEU A 163 2.40 6.50 11.13
N CYS A 164 1.28 7.18 11.36
CA CYS A 164 -0.04 6.55 11.40
C CYS A 164 -0.39 5.86 10.07
N THR A 165 -0.03 6.45 8.94
CA THR A 165 -0.22 5.83 7.62
C THR A 165 0.71 4.62 7.43
N CYS A 166 1.96 4.69 7.90
CA CYS A 166 2.89 3.56 7.86
C CYS A 166 2.42 2.37 8.73
N VAL A 167 1.67 2.62 9.81
CA VAL A 167 1.06 1.54 10.61
C VAL A 167 0.15 0.67 9.75
N PHE A 168 -0.66 1.25 8.88
CA PHE A 168 -1.51 0.49 7.96
C PHE A 168 -0.68 -0.47 7.09
N THR A 169 0.40 0.00 6.47
CA THR A 169 1.27 -0.85 5.63
C THR A 169 2.03 -1.91 6.45
N GLY A 170 2.42 -1.59 7.68
CA GLY A 170 3.00 -2.56 8.62
C GLY A 170 2.02 -3.69 8.96
N PHE A 171 0.76 -3.37 9.17
CA PHE A 171 -0.28 -4.37 9.41
C PHE A 171 -0.55 -5.27 8.20
N VAL A 172 -0.37 -4.81 6.95
CA VAL A 172 -0.45 -5.69 5.76
C VAL A 172 0.54 -6.85 5.90
N TYR A 173 1.79 -6.58 6.26
CA TYR A 173 2.77 -7.65 6.45
C TYR A 173 2.49 -8.51 7.66
N LEU A 174 1.96 -7.96 8.73
CA LEU A 174 1.50 -8.74 9.88
C LEU A 174 0.40 -9.73 9.45
N GLY A 175 -0.56 -9.29 8.63
CA GLY A 175 -1.59 -10.15 8.05
C GLY A 175 -1.01 -11.28 7.20
N ILE A 176 -0.03 -11.00 6.36
CA ILE A 176 0.68 -12.00 5.56
C ILE A 176 1.37 -13.03 6.45
N VAL A 177 2.07 -12.58 7.50
CA VAL A 177 2.73 -13.49 8.48
C VAL A 177 1.70 -14.40 9.14
N LEU A 178 0.60 -13.84 9.65
CA LEU A 178 -0.46 -14.62 10.27
C LEU A 178 -1.08 -15.64 9.31
N ALA A 179 -1.31 -15.24 8.05
CA ALA A 179 -1.82 -16.13 7.02
C ALA A 179 -0.87 -17.31 6.74
N TYR A 180 0.41 -17.03 6.57
CA TYR A 180 1.42 -18.05 6.29
C TYR A 180 1.59 -19.02 7.47
N PHE A 181 1.66 -18.51 8.70
CA PHE A 181 1.76 -19.37 9.89
C PHE A 181 0.50 -20.19 10.14
N THR A 182 -0.67 -19.65 9.85
CA THR A 182 -1.93 -20.41 9.94
C THR A 182 -1.96 -21.53 8.91
N ASN A 183 -1.59 -21.25 7.66
CA ASN A 183 -1.44 -22.30 6.63
C ASN A 183 -0.46 -23.39 7.06
N TYR A 184 0.72 -22.99 7.56
CA TYR A 184 1.73 -23.95 8.05
C TYR A 184 1.19 -24.76 9.24
N GLY A 185 0.59 -24.11 10.24
CA GLY A 185 0.03 -24.78 11.41
C GLY A 185 -1.09 -25.78 11.06
N CYS A 186 -1.99 -25.41 10.15
CA CYS A 186 -3.01 -26.32 9.66
C CYS A 186 -2.43 -27.48 8.85
N GLN A 187 -1.38 -27.22 8.06
CA GLN A 187 -0.69 -28.24 7.29
C GLN A 187 -0.04 -29.32 8.18
N VAL A 188 0.60 -28.91 9.29
CA VAL A 188 1.33 -29.81 10.18
C VAL A 188 0.39 -30.59 11.10
N ASN A 189 -0.66 -29.95 11.61
CA ASN A 189 -1.49 -30.52 12.69
C ASN A 189 -2.79 -31.18 12.21
N LEU A 190 -3.19 -30.97 10.95
CA LEU A 190 -4.45 -31.51 10.42
C LEU A 190 -4.19 -32.52 9.31
N GLY A 191 -4.98 -33.60 9.33
CA GLY A 191 -4.89 -34.66 8.31
C GLY A 191 -5.30 -34.18 6.92
N ASP A 192 -4.77 -34.87 5.89
CA ASP A 192 -4.97 -34.52 4.46
C ASP A 192 -6.43 -34.65 3.97
N ASN A 193 -7.26 -35.36 4.72
CA ASN A 193 -8.64 -35.69 4.34
C ASN A 193 -9.69 -34.80 5.05
N THR A 194 -9.27 -33.69 5.65
CA THR A 194 -10.14 -32.86 6.47
C THR A 194 -10.37 -31.50 5.82
N HIS A 195 -11.64 -31.11 5.59
CA HIS A 195 -12.01 -29.76 5.11
C HIS A 195 -11.42 -28.65 5.99
N LYS A 196 -11.28 -28.89 7.29
CA LYS A 196 -10.70 -27.93 8.26
C LYS A 196 -9.33 -27.38 7.85
N ARG A 197 -8.57 -28.12 7.03
CA ARG A 197 -7.21 -27.73 6.61
C ARG A 197 -7.17 -26.45 5.76
N TRP A 198 -8.20 -26.18 4.99
CA TRP A 198 -8.33 -24.97 4.20
C TRP A 198 -9.41 -24.01 4.73
N GLU A 199 -10.42 -24.53 5.43
CA GLU A 199 -11.50 -23.73 6.01
C GLU A 199 -11.01 -22.87 7.18
N ILE A 200 -10.17 -23.42 8.07
CA ILE A 200 -9.62 -22.66 9.21
C ILE A 200 -8.79 -21.46 8.74
N PRO A 201 -7.81 -21.60 7.85
CA PRO A 201 -7.13 -20.43 7.29
C PRO A 201 -8.11 -19.44 6.67
N THR A 202 -9.05 -19.92 5.85
CA THR A 202 -10.04 -19.05 5.18
C THR A 202 -10.94 -18.32 6.18
N SER A 203 -11.29 -18.91 7.31
CA SER A 203 -12.11 -18.27 8.35
C SER A 203 -11.44 -17.05 8.99
N LEU A 204 -10.11 -16.92 8.91
CA LEU A 204 -9.41 -15.72 9.38
C LEU A 204 -9.95 -14.44 8.74
N HIS A 205 -10.36 -14.48 7.48
CA HIS A 205 -10.97 -13.33 6.82
C HIS A 205 -12.23 -12.86 7.57
N ILE A 206 -13.09 -13.79 7.97
CA ILE A 206 -14.33 -13.51 8.71
C ILE A 206 -13.99 -12.99 10.11
N ILE A 207 -13.00 -13.58 10.76
CA ILE A 207 -12.55 -13.16 12.10
C ILE A 207 -12.03 -11.71 12.07
N PHE A 208 -11.16 -11.36 11.12
CA PHE A 208 -10.65 -10.00 10.98
C PHE A 208 -11.75 -9.01 10.62
N ALA A 209 -12.62 -9.34 9.66
CA ALA A 209 -13.72 -8.48 9.28
C ALA A 209 -14.70 -8.25 10.45
N GLY A 210 -15.03 -9.30 11.19
CA GLY A 210 -15.88 -9.22 12.39
C GLY A 210 -15.25 -8.37 13.50
N LEU A 211 -13.95 -8.55 13.76
CA LEU A 211 -13.21 -7.74 14.72
C LEU A 211 -13.21 -6.25 14.32
N ILE A 212 -12.96 -5.92 13.05
CA ILE A 212 -12.99 -4.55 12.55
C ILE A 212 -14.39 -3.94 12.72
N ILE A 213 -15.47 -4.69 12.45
CA ILE A 213 -16.84 -4.23 12.70
C ILE A 213 -17.02 -3.90 14.17
N ILE A 214 -16.66 -4.79 15.08
CA ILE A 214 -16.81 -4.59 16.54
C ILE A 214 -16.03 -3.35 16.97
N LEU A 215 -14.77 -3.23 16.59
CA LEU A 215 -13.92 -2.09 16.92
C LEU A 215 -14.47 -0.77 16.35
N SER A 216 -15.14 -0.81 15.20
CA SER A 216 -15.74 0.37 14.56
C SER A 216 -16.86 1.02 15.39
N PHE A 217 -17.53 0.27 16.28
CA PHE A 217 -18.54 0.83 17.17
C PHE A 217 -17.96 1.71 18.28
N LEU A 218 -16.69 1.53 18.59
CA LEU A 218 -15.96 2.28 19.61
C LEU A 218 -15.23 3.51 19.04
N GLN A 219 -15.34 3.75 17.72
CA GLN A 219 -14.63 4.83 17.03
C GLN A 219 -15.52 6.05 16.81
N TYR A 220 -14.88 7.21 16.68
CA TYR A 220 -15.52 8.49 16.35
C TYR A 220 -15.40 8.78 14.85
N GLU A 221 -16.47 9.30 14.25
CA GLU A 221 -16.42 9.71 12.85
C GLU A 221 -15.45 10.88 12.65
N SER A 222 -14.82 10.91 11.47
CA SER A 222 -13.83 11.91 11.11
C SER A 222 -14.35 13.34 11.24
N PRO A 223 -13.62 14.25 11.93
CA PRO A 223 -13.98 15.67 12.01
C PRO A 223 -14.04 16.33 10.62
N ARG A 224 -13.14 15.96 9.70
CA ARG A 224 -13.13 16.50 8.32
C ARG A 224 -14.39 16.10 7.55
N PHE A 225 -14.80 14.84 7.66
CA PHE A 225 -16.04 14.38 7.05
C PHE A 225 -17.27 15.09 7.62
N LEU A 226 -17.32 15.30 8.92
CA LEU A 226 -18.44 15.98 9.58
C LEU A 226 -18.56 17.46 9.15
N ILE A 227 -17.45 18.16 8.97
CA ILE A 227 -17.43 19.53 8.41
C ILE A 227 -17.96 19.52 6.98
N LYS A 228 -17.47 18.58 6.13
CA LYS A 228 -17.96 18.41 4.75
C LYS A 228 -19.47 18.14 4.67
N LYS A 229 -20.05 17.54 5.73
CA LYS A 229 -21.50 17.28 5.86
C LYS A 229 -22.29 18.39 6.55
N GLY A 230 -21.68 19.53 6.84
CA GLY A 230 -22.34 20.66 7.50
C GLY A 230 -22.68 20.42 8.98
N LYS A 231 -21.88 19.58 9.68
CA LYS A 231 -22.06 19.27 11.10
C LYS A 231 -20.88 19.73 11.97
N PRO A 232 -20.58 21.05 12.01
CA PRO A 232 -19.37 21.56 12.66
C PRO A 232 -19.34 21.31 14.18
N GLU A 233 -20.48 21.38 14.87
CA GLU A 233 -20.53 21.10 16.31
C GLU A 233 -20.18 19.65 16.66
N GLN A 234 -20.64 18.70 15.82
CA GLN A 234 -20.30 17.29 16.00
C GLN A 234 -18.83 17.05 15.68
N ALA A 235 -18.29 17.74 14.67
CA ALA A 235 -16.87 17.69 14.32
C ALA A 235 -16.00 18.17 15.49
N LEU A 236 -16.35 19.31 16.11
CA LEU A 236 -15.66 19.86 17.27
C LEU A 236 -15.70 18.89 18.47
N ARG A 237 -16.88 18.34 18.78
CA ARG A 237 -17.04 17.34 19.86
C ARG A 237 -16.18 16.09 19.61
N ASN A 238 -16.17 15.57 18.39
CA ASN A 238 -15.39 14.39 18.05
C ASN A 238 -13.88 14.69 18.12
N LEU A 239 -13.44 15.84 17.60
CA LEU A 239 -12.04 16.25 17.65
C LEU A 239 -11.55 16.38 19.09
N ALA A 240 -12.30 17.08 19.95
CA ALA A 240 -11.99 17.23 21.36
C ALA A 240 -11.87 15.86 22.08
N ARG A 241 -12.78 14.91 21.76
CA ARG A 241 -12.72 13.54 22.31
C ARG A 241 -11.50 12.75 21.84
N ILE A 242 -11.14 12.85 20.55
CA ILE A 242 -9.97 12.17 19.96
C ILE A 242 -8.68 12.77 20.54
N ARG A 243 -8.63 14.10 20.72
CA ARG A 243 -7.46 14.80 21.29
C ARG A 243 -7.39 14.69 22.81
N ASN A 244 -8.47 14.26 23.46
CA ASN A 244 -8.64 14.22 24.92
C ASN A 244 -8.39 15.59 25.58
N LEU A 245 -8.89 16.64 24.94
CA LEU A 245 -8.80 18.03 25.36
C LEU A 245 -10.21 18.66 25.43
N PRO A 246 -10.45 19.70 26.24
CA PRO A 246 -11.69 20.48 26.21
C PRO A 246 -11.93 21.10 24.83
N GLN A 247 -13.22 21.39 24.50
CA GLN A 247 -13.59 21.95 23.20
C GLN A 247 -13.07 23.38 22.99
N ASP A 248 -12.88 24.12 24.07
CA ASP A 248 -12.37 25.50 24.12
C ASP A 248 -10.84 25.58 24.18
N HIS A 249 -10.15 24.43 24.25
CA HIS A 249 -8.70 24.41 24.27
C HIS A 249 -8.11 24.96 22.97
N GLU A 250 -7.13 25.86 23.08
CA GLU A 250 -6.50 26.56 21.95
C GLU A 250 -6.09 25.63 20.80
N TYR A 251 -5.50 24.46 21.11
CA TYR A 251 -5.10 23.47 20.12
C TYR A 251 -6.29 22.94 19.33
N VAL A 252 -7.39 22.61 19.99
CA VAL A 252 -8.62 22.07 19.34
C VAL A 252 -9.27 23.13 18.47
N VAL A 253 -9.38 24.37 18.97
CA VAL A 253 -9.95 25.50 18.22
C VAL A 253 -9.09 25.79 16.99
N ARG A 254 -7.78 25.83 17.14
CA ARG A 254 -6.85 26.04 16.00
C ARG A 254 -6.98 24.93 14.96
N GLU A 255 -7.02 23.67 15.38
CA GLU A 255 -7.11 22.52 14.45
C GLU A 255 -8.46 22.50 13.72
N ILE A 256 -9.60 22.73 14.41
CA ILE A 256 -10.92 22.75 13.77
C ILE A 256 -11.05 23.92 12.80
N THR A 257 -10.53 25.10 13.16
CA THR A 257 -10.52 26.29 12.29
C THR A 257 -9.69 26.03 11.03
N ALA A 258 -8.53 25.40 11.17
CA ALA A 258 -7.70 25.02 10.02
C ALA A 258 -8.42 24.03 9.08
N ILE A 259 -9.18 23.07 9.64
CA ILE A 259 -9.97 22.11 8.85
C ILE A 259 -11.11 22.85 8.12
N GLN A 260 -11.79 23.79 8.78
CA GLN A 260 -12.87 24.59 8.18
C GLN A 260 -12.34 25.48 7.06
N GLN A 261 -11.22 26.18 7.29
CA GLN A 261 -10.56 27.01 6.27
C GLN A 261 -10.12 26.18 5.06
N ALA A 262 -9.53 25.00 5.28
CA ALA A 262 -9.14 24.12 4.19
C ALA A 262 -10.36 23.64 3.38
N HIS A 263 -11.49 23.35 4.06
CA HIS A 263 -12.72 22.97 3.38
C HIS A 263 -13.34 24.12 2.59
N GLN A 264 -13.33 25.34 3.16
CA GLN A 264 -13.81 26.53 2.48
C GLN A 264 -12.97 26.83 1.22
N ALA A 265 -11.66 26.77 1.33
CA ALA A 265 -10.73 26.93 0.20
C ALA A 265 -10.98 25.87 -0.89
N GLU A 266 -11.28 24.60 -0.50
CA GLU A 266 -11.66 23.53 -1.43
C GLU A 266 -12.97 23.88 -2.17
N LEU A 267 -13.98 24.36 -1.44
CA LEU A 267 -15.25 24.79 -2.03
C LEU A 267 -15.07 25.96 -3.00
N GLU A 268 -14.35 27.00 -2.61
CA GLU A 268 -14.07 28.17 -3.45
C GLU A 268 -13.31 27.79 -4.73
N ALA A 269 -12.32 26.92 -4.61
CA ALA A 269 -11.59 26.37 -5.75
C ALA A 269 -12.48 25.55 -6.70
N THR A 270 -13.59 25.00 -6.20
CA THR A 270 -14.50 24.11 -6.96
C THR A 270 -15.72 24.87 -7.51
N LEU A 271 -16.01 26.07 -7.02
CA LEU A 271 -17.12 26.90 -7.46
C LEU A 271 -17.01 27.23 -8.96
N GLY A 272 -17.90 26.61 -9.75
CA GLY A 272 -18.00 26.79 -11.20
C GLY A 272 -17.43 25.68 -12.07
N ALA A 273 -16.60 24.77 -11.54
CA ALA A 273 -15.99 23.70 -12.34
C ALA A 273 -16.76 22.36 -12.30
N GLY A 274 -17.52 22.09 -11.25
CA GLY A 274 -18.22 20.82 -11.05
C GLY A 274 -17.30 19.60 -11.15
N TRP A 275 -17.85 18.41 -11.15
CA TRP A 275 -17.13 17.14 -11.32
C TRP A 275 -16.32 17.07 -12.63
N LEU A 276 -16.91 17.56 -13.74
CA LEU A 276 -16.23 17.61 -15.04
C LEU A 276 -15.01 18.56 -15.03
N GLY A 277 -15.05 19.63 -14.24
CA GLY A 277 -13.91 20.54 -14.10
C GLY A 277 -12.73 19.87 -13.39
N VAL A 278 -12.98 19.09 -12.35
CA VAL A 278 -11.93 18.32 -11.64
C VAL A 278 -11.30 17.28 -12.58
N LEU A 279 -12.11 16.59 -13.39
CA LEU A 279 -11.60 15.66 -14.41
C LEU A 279 -10.76 16.40 -15.47
N LYS A 280 -11.25 17.53 -15.98
CA LYS A 280 -10.48 18.35 -16.95
C LYS A 280 -9.14 18.81 -16.34
N GLU A 281 -9.16 19.26 -15.09
CA GLU A 281 -7.94 19.67 -14.38
C GLU A 281 -6.94 18.52 -14.24
N ALA A 282 -7.41 17.32 -13.90
CA ALA A 282 -6.57 16.15 -13.73
C ALA A 282 -5.93 15.69 -15.05
N PHE A 283 -6.68 15.74 -16.17
CA PHE A 283 -6.25 15.14 -17.43
C PHE A 283 -5.78 16.14 -18.50
N LEU A 284 -6.14 17.42 -18.42
CA LEU A 284 -5.78 18.41 -19.42
C LEU A 284 -4.63 19.33 -19.00
N ILE A 285 -4.36 19.49 -17.70
CA ILE A 285 -3.22 20.29 -17.25
C ILE A 285 -1.95 19.45 -17.35
N PRO A 286 -0.94 19.87 -18.13
CA PRO A 286 0.27 19.06 -18.37
C PRO A 286 1.01 18.64 -17.10
N SER A 287 1.09 19.52 -16.08
CA SER A 287 1.73 19.20 -14.80
C SER A 287 1.00 18.09 -14.05
N ASN A 288 -0.34 18.11 -14.04
CA ASN A 288 -1.17 17.08 -13.41
C ASN A 288 -1.14 15.77 -14.21
N LEU A 289 -1.15 15.86 -15.53
CA LEU A 289 -1.01 14.69 -16.41
C LEU A 289 0.35 13.99 -16.18
N TYR A 290 1.43 14.74 -16.00
CA TYR A 290 2.73 14.17 -15.68
C TYR A 290 2.74 13.50 -14.29
N ARG A 291 2.07 14.08 -13.28
CA ARG A 291 1.88 13.44 -11.96
C ARG A 291 1.09 12.13 -12.06
N LEU A 292 0.01 12.12 -12.86
CA LEU A 292 -0.75 10.89 -13.14
C LEU A 292 0.10 9.84 -13.84
N TYR A 293 0.91 10.25 -14.83
CA TYR A 293 1.87 9.37 -15.49
C TYR A 293 2.85 8.76 -14.49
N LEU A 294 3.45 9.57 -13.58
CA LEU A 294 4.36 9.06 -12.56
C LEU A 294 3.68 8.05 -11.63
N ALA A 295 2.46 8.35 -11.18
CA ALA A 295 1.68 7.44 -10.33
C ALA A 295 1.32 6.14 -11.08
N ALA A 296 0.86 6.23 -12.33
CA ALA A 296 0.49 5.07 -13.14
C ALA A 296 1.70 4.16 -13.42
N MET A 297 2.84 4.75 -13.81
CA MET A 297 4.07 4.00 -14.07
C MET A 297 4.63 3.37 -12.80
N ALA A 298 4.55 4.04 -11.65
CA ALA A 298 4.93 3.45 -10.37
C ALA A 298 4.10 2.21 -10.05
N GLN A 299 2.78 2.24 -10.27
CA GLN A 299 1.90 1.09 -10.07
C GLN A 299 2.19 -0.04 -11.07
N LEU A 300 2.39 0.29 -12.34
CA LEU A 300 2.73 -0.69 -13.37
C LEU A 300 4.05 -1.42 -13.04
N LEU A 301 5.14 -0.66 -12.90
CA LEU A 301 6.48 -1.22 -12.69
C LEU A 301 6.59 -1.97 -11.37
N SER A 302 5.95 -1.48 -10.30
CA SER A 302 5.93 -2.17 -9.03
C SER A 302 5.27 -3.55 -9.13
N GLN A 303 4.10 -3.66 -9.74
CA GLN A 303 3.38 -4.93 -9.83
C GLN A 303 4.09 -5.94 -10.74
N TRP A 304 4.60 -5.49 -11.89
CA TRP A 304 5.28 -6.37 -12.86
C TRP A 304 6.76 -6.66 -12.52
N SER A 305 7.29 -6.11 -11.42
CA SER A 305 8.61 -6.49 -10.88
C SER A 305 8.65 -7.91 -10.27
N GLY A 306 7.51 -8.59 -10.18
CA GLY A 306 7.39 -9.97 -9.70
C GLY A 306 7.19 -10.13 -8.19
N ALA A 307 7.37 -9.10 -7.38
CA ALA A 307 7.31 -9.24 -5.92
C ALA A 307 5.91 -9.59 -5.40
N GLY A 308 4.84 -9.09 -6.03
CA GLY A 308 3.47 -9.48 -5.73
C GLY A 308 3.21 -10.96 -5.97
N SER A 309 3.66 -11.46 -7.12
CA SER A 309 3.55 -12.88 -7.47
C SER A 309 4.40 -13.78 -6.59
N ILE A 310 5.61 -13.35 -6.23
CA ILE A 310 6.43 -14.09 -5.26
C ILE A 310 5.71 -14.21 -3.92
N THR A 311 5.02 -13.18 -3.46
CA THR A 311 4.24 -13.24 -2.23
C THR A 311 3.05 -14.20 -2.37
N LEU A 312 2.30 -14.08 -3.46
CA LEU A 312 1.08 -14.85 -3.68
C LEU A 312 1.35 -16.35 -3.92
N TYR A 313 2.44 -16.67 -4.62
CA TYR A 313 2.81 -18.02 -5.00
C TYR A 313 4.10 -18.53 -4.30
N ALA A 314 4.45 -17.93 -3.16
CA ALA A 314 5.71 -18.22 -2.46
C ALA A 314 5.97 -19.72 -2.21
N PRO A 315 5.02 -20.53 -1.71
CA PRO A 315 5.27 -21.96 -1.50
C PRO A 315 5.64 -22.70 -2.79
N ASP A 316 5.00 -22.36 -3.90
CA ASP A 316 5.26 -22.98 -5.20
C ASP A 316 6.64 -22.58 -5.74
N LEU A 317 7.01 -21.30 -5.58
CA LEU A 317 8.33 -20.82 -6.00
C LEU A 317 9.46 -21.39 -5.15
N PHE A 318 9.24 -21.60 -3.85
CA PHE A 318 10.22 -22.29 -3.02
C PHE A 318 10.38 -23.77 -3.43
N LYS A 319 9.28 -24.46 -3.79
CA LYS A 319 9.34 -25.80 -4.38
C LYS A 319 10.09 -25.80 -5.71
N LEU A 320 9.79 -24.84 -6.58
CA LEU A 320 10.47 -24.62 -7.85
C LEU A 320 11.99 -24.44 -7.67
N LEU A 321 12.45 -23.85 -6.56
CA LEU A 321 13.89 -23.66 -6.29
C LEU A 321 14.54 -24.82 -5.52
N GLY A 322 13.83 -25.94 -5.29
CA GLY A 322 14.40 -27.19 -4.76
C GLY A 322 14.03 -27.54 -3.33
N ILE A 323 13.01 -26.90 -2.75
CA ILE A 323 12.42 -27.36 -1.48
C ILE A 323 11.40 -28.45 -1.78
N THR A 324 11.72 -29.70 -1.41
CA THR A 324 10.94 -30.88 -1.80
C THR A 324 9.74 -31.17 -0.88
N GLY A 325 9.78 -30.74 0.38
CA GLY A 325 8.71 -31.00 1.35
C GLY A 325 7.61 -29.91 1.34
N SER A 326 6.36 -30.32 1.47
CA SER A 326 5.23 -29.38 1.59
C SER A 326 5.29 -28.59 2.89
N ASN A 327 5.67 -29.23 4.00
CA ASN A 327 5.80 -28.57 5.29
C ASN A 327 6.96 -27.59 5.27
N GLU A 328 8.10 -27.98 4.69
CA GLU A 328 9.30 -27.15 4.57
C GLU A 328 9.02 -25.91 3.69
N SER A 329 8.31 -26.07 2.57
CA SER A 329 7.99 -24.95 1.69
C SER A 329 7.08 -23.93 2.37
N LEU A 330 6.12 -24.36 3.17
CA LEU A 330 5.24 -23.48 3.94
C LEU A 330 5.98 -22.81 5.11
N LEU A 331 6.87 -23.53 5.80
CA LEU A 331 7.71 -22.96 6.86
C LEU A 331 8.64 -21.86 6.32
N VAL A 332 9.34 -22.13 5.23
CA VAL A 332 10.23 -21.15 4.56
C VAL A 332 9.43 -19.95 4.08
N THR A 333 8.20 -20.16 3.59
CA THR A 333 7.27 -19.09 3.24
C THR A 333 6.85 -18.26 4.46
N ALA A 334 6.58 -18.89 5.60
CA ALA A 334 6.24 -18.19 6.83
C ALA A 334 7.40 -17.31 7.33
N VAL A 335 8.63 -17.82 7.27
CA VAL A 335 9.85 -17.06 7.58
C VAL A 335 10.03 -15.89 6.59
N PHE A 336 9.73 -16.09 5.30
CA PHE A 336 9.73 -15.01 4.30
C PHE A 336 8.78 -13.86 4.69
N GLY A 337 7.59 -14.18 5.21
CA GLY A 337 6.67 -13.19 5.75
C GLY A 337 7.29 -12.37 6.90
N ILE A 338 7.97 -13.02 7.85
CA ILE A 338 8.66 -12.33 8.97
C ILE A 338 9.74 -11.40 8.44
N VAL A 339 10.57 -11.85 7.51
CA VAL A 339 11.64 -11.02 6.92
C VAL A 339 11.07 -9.77 6.26
N LYS A 340 9.97 -9.89 5.52
CA LYS A 340 9.27 -8.74 4.92
C LYS A 340 8.70 -7.79 5.98
N LEU A 341 8.10 -8.31 7.05
CA LEU A 341 7.57 -7.51 8.15
C LEU A 341 8.68 -6.70 8.83
N VAL A 342 9.78 -7.36 9.19
CA VAL A 342 10.93 -6.70 9.83
C VAL A 342 11.53 -5.64 8.91
N ALA A 343 11.70 -5.94 7.62
CA ALA A 343 12.20 -4.98 6.64
C ALA A 343 11.26 -3.77 6.49
N ALA A 344 9.95 -3.98 6.48
CA ALA A 344 8.97 -2.90 6.41
C ALA A 344 8.99 -2.00 7.67
N ILE A 345 9.15 -2.58 8.85
CA ILE A 345 9.30 -1.83 10.10
C ILE A 345 10.58 -0.99 10.06
N ILE A 346 11.71 -1.57 9.67
CA ILE A 346 12.98 -0.86 9.54
C ILE A 346 12.85 0.29 8.53
N CYS A 347 12.20 0.04 7.39
CA CYS A 347 11.97 1.06 6.37
C CYS A 347 11.15 2.23 6.91
N ALA A 348 10.01 1.93 7.54
CA ALA A 348 9.09 2.94 8.06
C ALA A 348 9.70 3.79 9.18
N LEU A 349 10.53 3.18 10.05
CA LEU A 349 11.10 3.85 11.21
C LEU A 349 12.39 4.63 10.91
N PHE A 350 13.24 4.11 10.03
CA PHE A 350 14.61 4.57 9.91
C PHE A 350 15.01 5.05 8.50
N LEU A 351 14.42 4.51 7.43
CA LEU A 351 14.95 4.73 6.09
C LEU A 351 14.22 5.85 5.34
N VAL A 352 12.90 5.87 5.36
CA VAL A 352 12.08 6.77 4.51
C VAL A 352 12.38 8.24 4.78
N ASP A 353 12.51 8.63 6.04
CA ASP A 353 12.72 10.02 6.44
C ASP A 353 14.20 10.42 6.50
N VAL A 354 15.12 9.45 6.62
CA VAL A 354 16.56 9.70 6.71
C VAL A 354 17.22 9.74 5.34
N ILE A 355 16.97 8.75 4.50
CA ILE A 355 17.62 8.58 3.19
C ILE A 355 16.89 9.37 2.09
N GLY A 356 15.61 9.60 2.24
CA GLY A 356 14.72 10.18 1.24
C GLY A 356 13.98 9.12 0.40
N ARG A 357 12.89 9.56 -0.23
CA ARG A 357 11.95 8.67 -0.93
C ARG A 357 12.57 8.03 -2.17
N LYS A 358 13.19 8.83 -3.03
CA LYS A 358 13.83 8.36 -4.26
C LYS A 358 15.01 7.41 -3.99
N ARG A 359 15.85 7.74 -3.00
CA ARG A 359 17.02 6.91 -2.67
C ARG A 359 16.61 5.57 -2.05
N ALA A 360 15.63 5.57 -1.14
CA ALA A 360 15.08 4.34 -0.56
C ALA A 360 14.45 3.44 -1.65
N LEU A 361 13.70 4.03 -2.59
CA LEU A 361 13.12 3.32 -3.73
C LEU A 361 14.20 2.69 -4.61
N LEU A 362 15.24 3.43 -4.98
CA LEU A 362 16.36 2.91 -5.79
C LEU A 362 17.13 1.80 -5.07
N LEU A 363 17.38 1.93 -3.76
CA LEU A 363 18.01 0.88 -2.96
C LEU A 363 17.18 -0.42 -3.01
N GLY A 364 15.88 -0.31 -2.78
CA GLY A 364 14.97 -1.46 -2.84
C GLY A 364 14.93 -2.12 -4.21
N ILE A 365 14.83 -1.32 -5.29
CA ILE A 365 14.83 -1.82 -6.67
C ILE A 365 16.16 -2.50 -7.01
N THR A 366 17.29 -1.96 -6.56
CA THR A 366 18.61 -2.55 -6.80
C THR A 366 18.73 -3.93 -6.14
N LEU A 367 18.33 -4.05 -4.86
CA LEU A 367 18.32 -5.33 -4.15
C LEU A 367 17.41 -6.35 -4.85
N GLN A 368 16.22 -5.92 -5.26
CA GLN A 368 15.28 -6.76 -5.97
C GLN A 368 15.81 -7.18 -7.35
N GLY A 369 16.41 -6.26 -8.09
CA GLY A 369 17.01 -6.54 -9.41
C GLY A 369 18.14 -7.57 -9.33
N ILE A 370 19.06 -7.42 -8.38
CA ILE A 370 20.12 -8.41 -8.14
C ILE A 370 19.51 -9.78 -7.84
N ALA A 371 18.50 -9.83 -6.99
CA ALA A 371 17.83 -11.08 -6.64
C ALA A 371 17.17 -11.74 -7.86
N MET A 372 16.43 -10.97 -8.68
CA MET A 372 15.77 -11.50 -9.89
C MET A 372 16.77 -12.03 -10.91
N VAL A 373 17.87 -11.29 -11.15
CA VAL A 373 18.92 -11.71 -12.07
C VAL A 373 19.58 -13.01 -11.60
N TYR A 374 19.89 -13.13 -10.29
CA TYR A 374 20.48 -14.35 -9.74
C TYR A 374 19.55 -15.57 -9.92
N ILE A 375 18.26 -15.43 -9.59
CA ILE A 375 17.29 -16.52 -9.74
C ILE A 375 17.13 -16.90 -11.21
N ALA A 376 17.05 -15.91 -12.11
CA ALA A 376 16.97 -16.13 -13.55
C ALA A 376 18.20 -16.86 -14.10
N ALA A 377 19.41 -16.49 -13.65
CA ALA A 377 20.65 -17.14 -14.02
C ALA A 377 20.70 -18.60 -13.52
N PHE A 378 20.29 -18.85 -12.26
CA PHE A 378 20.19 -20.20 -11.71
C PHE A 378 19.24 -21.09 -12.52
N LEU A 379 18.05 -20.59 -12.86
CA LEU A 379 17.06 -21.33 -13.66
C LEU A 379 17.50 -21.51 -15.13
N THR A 380 18.44 -20.69 -15.61
CA THR A 380 19.06 -20.87 -16.93
C THR A 380 20.10 -21.99 -16.90
N ASP A 381 20.84 -22.10 -15.79
CA ASP A 381 21.85 -23.17 -15.57
C ASP A 381 21.20 -24.53 -15.30
N VAL A 382 19.93 -24.54 -14.81
CA VAL A 382 19.15 -25.76 -14.53
C VAL A 382 17.79 -25.69 -15.19
N PRO A 383 17.69 -25.77 -16.53
CA PRO A 383 16.46 -25.48 -17.28
C PRO A 383 15.32 -26.49 -17.07
N GLN A 384 15.61 -27.67 -16.53
CA GLN A 384 14.61 -28.71 -16.23
C GLN A 384 13.83 -28.41 -14.94
N MET A 385 14.34 -27.49 -14.11
CA MET A 385 13.78 -27.15 -12.83
C MET A 385 12.40 -26.49 -12.98
N GLY A 386 11.37 -27.11 -12.39
CA GLY A 386 9.99 -26.64 -12.46
C GLY A 386 9.27 -26.91 -13.79
N ILE A 387 9.88 -27.68 -14.70
CA ILE A 387 9.26 -28.15 -15.94
C ILE A 387 9.07 -29.67 -15.88
N ASP A 388 10.06 -30.38 -15.33
CA ASP A 388 10.01 -31.84 -15.17
C ASP A 388 9.83 -32.18 -13.69
N ASP A 389 8.68 -32.72 -13.33
CA ASP A 389 8.34 -33.10 -11.96
C ASP A 389 9.22 -34.27 -11.43
N ALA A 390 9.82 -35.06 -12.32
CA ALA A 390 10.74 -36.15 -11.97
C ALA A 390 12.18 -35.68 -11.79
N PHE A 391 12.49 -34.43 -12.12
CA PHE A 391 13.87 -33.91 -12.05
C PHE A 391 14.35 -33.77 -10.61
N VAL A 392 15.47 -34.42 -10.31
CA VAL A 392 16.14 -34.28 -9.00
C VAL A 392 17.39 -33.41 -9.16
N LEU A 393 17.48 -32.36 -8.36
CA LEU A 393 18.59 -31.41 -8.40
C LEU A 393 19.92 -32.09 -8.04
N PRO A 394 20.94 -32.05 -8.92
CA PRO A 394 22.28 -32.61 -8.64
C PRO A 394 22.89 -32.02 -7.37
N ALA A 395 23.64 -32.83 -6.64
CA ALA A 395 24.29 -32.42 -5.39
C ALA A 395 25.23 -31.21 -5.58
N SER A 396 25.89 -31.10 -6.72
CA SER A 396 26.77 -29.97 -7.09
C SER A 396 26.02 -28.64 -7.23
N LYS A 397 24.74 -28.67 -7.55
CA LYS A 397 23.89 -27.46 -7.74
C LYS A 397 23.11 -27.07 -6.48
N LYS A 398 23.08 -27.89 -5.43
CA LYS A 398 22.34 -27.59 -4.17
C LYS A 398 22.81 -26.30 -3.50
N GLY A 399 24.11 -25.96 -3.58
CA GLY A 399 24.64 -24.71 -3.03
C GLY A 399 24.05 -23.46 -3.75
N ILE A 400 24.01 -23.50 -5.08
CA ILE A 400 23.48 -22.41 -5.90
C ILE A 400 21.95 -22.27 -5.70
N SER A 401 21.22 -23.39 -5.57
CA SER A 401 19.80 -23.43 -5.25
C SER A 401 19.50 -22.76 -3.90
N ARG A 402 20.28 -23.05 -2.85
CA ARG A 402 20.14 -22.35 -1.56
C ARG A 402 20.39 -20.84 -1.69
N GLY A 403 21.35 -20.46 -2.55
CA GLY A 403 21.56 -19.06 -2.92
C GLY A 403 20.31 -18.44 -3.57
N ALA A 404 19.66 -19.15 -4.51
CA ALA A 404 18.43 -18.69 -5.15
C ALA A 404 17.26 -18.54 -4.14
N ILE A 405 17.15 -19.45 -3.19
CA ILE A 405 16.19 -19.34 -2.08
C ILE A 405 16.49 -18.09 -1.24
N ALA A 406 17.74 -17.84 -0.87
CA ALA A 406 18.14 -16.61 -0.15
C ALA A 406 17.81 -15.35 -0.94
N MET A 407 17.93 -15.38 -2.28
CA MET A 407 17.58 -14.24 -3.14
C MET A 407 16.08 -13.93 -3.14
N ILE A 408 15.18 -14.90 -2.93
CA ILE A 408 13.76 -14.61 -2.69
C ILE A 408 13.59 -13.73 -1.44
N TYR A 409 14.29 -14.03 -0.35
CA TYR A 409 14.24 -13.20 0.86
C TYR A 409 14.78 -11.79 0.61
N ILE A 410 15.91 -11.68 -0.10
CA ILE A 410 16.48 -10.37 -0.47
C ILE A 410 15.53 -9.59 -1.37
N SER A 411 14.86 -10.25 -2.31
CA SER A 411 13.78 -9.64 -3.12
C SER A 411 12.65 -9.10 -2.25
N GLY A 412 12.22 -9.85 -1.23
CA GLY A 412 11.21 -9.41 -0.26
C GLY A 412 11.65 -8.19 0.55
N VAL A 413 12.90 -8.14 0.99
CA VAL A 413 13.51 -6.98 1.64
C VAL A 413 13.53 -5.79 0.67
N GLY A 414 14.01 -6.00 -0.57
CA GLY A 414 14.04 -4.97 -1.61
C GLY A 414 12.66 -4.38 -1.90
N TRP A 415 11.63 -5.23 -1.98
CA TRP A 415 10.25 -4.79 -2.13
C TRP A 415 9.77 -3.95 -0.94
N ALA A 416 10.02 -4.40 0.29
CA ALA A 416 9.59 -3.70 1.49
C ALA A 416 10.26 -2.33 1.66
N LEU A 417 11.55 -2.21 1.31
CA LEU A 417 12.31 -0.95 1.34
C LEU A 417 11.94 -0.01 0.19
N GLY A 418 11.62 -0.56 -0.98
CA GLY A 418 11.39 0.18 -2.21
C GLY A 418 9.91 0.40 -2.52
N TRP A 419 9.39 -0.37 -3.47
CA TRP A 419 8.09 -0.17 -4.07
C TRP A 419 6.93 -0.15 -3.09
N ASN A 420 6.91 -1.02 -2.08
CA ASN A 420 5.75 -1.16 -1.20
C ASN A 420 5.36 0.13 -0.48
N SER A 421 6.34 0.80 0.14
CA SER A 421 6.08 2.05 0.87
C SER A 421 5.96 3.23 -0.08
N MET A 422 6.80 3.27 -1.13
CA MET A 422 6.94 4.42 -1.99
C MET A 422 5.77 4.60 -2.96
N GLN A 423 5.16 3.53 -3.48
CA GLN A 423 4.02 3.64 -4.39
C GLN A 423 2.82 4.34 -3.73
N TYR A 424 2.54 4.07 -2.46
CA TYR A 424 1.46 4.74 -1.73
C TYR A 424 1.84 6.17 -1.33
N LEU A 425 3.07 6.36 -0.85
CA LEU A 425 3.55 7.65 -0.38
C LEU A 425 3.68 8.65 -1.53
N LEU A 426 4.29 8.25 -2.65
CA LEU A 426 4.39 9.08 -3.85
C LEU A 426 2.99 9.45 -4.36
N THR A 427 2.06 8.49 -4.44
CA THR A 427 0.69 8.77 -4.87
C THR A 427 -0.01 9.78 -3.95
N ALA A 428 0.25 9.75 -2.64
CA ALA A 428 -0.34 10.70 -1.70
C ALA A 428 0.31 12.09 -1.72
N GLU A 429 1.62 12.18 -1.98
CA GLU A 429 2.40 13.43 -1.94
C GLU A 429 2.40 14.20 -3.27
N LEU A 430 2.28 13.51 -4.42
CA LEU A 430 2.42 14.13 -5.74
C LEU A 430 1.27 15.09 -6.11
N PHE A 431 0.04 14.84 -5.64
CA PHE A 431 -1.14 15.53 -6.17
C PHE A 431 -1.53 16.74 -5.33
N PRO A 432 -1.95 17.86 -5.98
CA PRO A 432 -2.60 18.98 -5.33
C PRO A 432 -3.84 18.52 -4.56
N LEU A 433 -4.16 19.21 -3.46
CA LEU A 433 -5.29 18.85 -2.59
C LEU A 433 -6.60 18.66 -3.35
N ARG A 434 -6.85 19.51 -4.35
CA ARG A 434 -8.08 19.55 -5.13
C ARG A 434 -8.35 18.25 -5.91
N ILE A 435 -7.36 17.70 -6.58
CA ILE A 435 -7.49 16.49 -7.42
C ILE A 435 -7.00 15.22 -6.71
N ARG A 436 -6.43 15.34 -5.50
CA ARG A 436 -5.75 14.24 -4.79
C ARG A 436 -6.63 13.03 -4.59
N ALA A 437 -7.87 13.21 -4.13
CA ALA A 437 -8.77 12.10 -3.86
C ALA A 437 -9.09 11.30 -5.13
N LEU A 438 -9.39 11.99 -6.23
CA LEU A 438 -9.64 11.38 -7.54
C LEU A 438 -8.37 10.67 -8.06
N ALA A 439 -7.24 11.34 -8.03
CA ALA A 439 -5.97 10.81 -8.54
C ALA A 439 -5.47 9.62 -7.73
N THR A 440 -5.61 9.66 -6.40
CA THR A 440 -5.28 8.52 -5.52
C THR A 440 -6.20 7.32 -5.81
N SER A 441 -7.51 7.55 -5.97
CA SER A 441 -8.45 6.48 -6.32
C SER A 441 -8.11 5.88 -7.69
N ALA A 442 -7.81 6.70 -8.70
CA ALA A 442 -7.39 6.23 -10.01
C ALA A 442 -6.07 5.42 -9.94
N ALA A 443 -5.07 5.89 -9.17
CA ALA A 443 -3.82 5.17 -8.99
C ALA A 443 -4.01 3.82 -8.27
N MET A 444 -4.88 3.76 -7.24
CA MET A 444 -5.20 2.49 -6.56
C MET A 444 -6.00 1.54 -7.45
N THR A 445 -6.87 2.07 -8.30
CA THR A 445 -7.55 1.27 -9.32
C THR A 445 -6.53 0.64 -10.28
N LEU A 446 -5.59 1.43 -10.81
CA LEU A 446 -4.50 0.92 -11.64
C LEU A 446 -3.61 -0.09 -10.91
N HIS A 447 -3.36 0.11 -9.61
CA HIS A 447 -2.68 -0.87 -8.77
C HIS A 447 -3.36 -2.24 -8.85
N PHE A 448 -4.66 -2.32 -8.59
CA PHE A 448 -5.39 -3.58 -8.62
C PHE A 448 -5.55 -4.16 -10.02
N VAL A 449 -5.68 -3.33 -11.05
CA VAL A 449 -5.69 -3.80 -12.45
C VAL A 449 -4.37 -4.51 -12.78
N ASN A 450 -3.23 -3.91 -12.44
CA ASN A 450 -1.92 -4.51 -12.66
C ASN A 450 -1.70 -5.74 -11.77
N GLN A 451 -2.16 -5.73 -10.53
CA GLN A 451 -2.09 -6.87 -9.63
C GLN A 451 -2.95 -8.05 -10.15
N TYR A 452 -4.16 -7.77 -10.68
CA TYR A 452 -4.97 -8.76 -11.37
C TYR A 452 -4.21 -9.37 -12.57
N GLY A 453 -3.70 -8.51 -13.45
CA GLY A 453 -2.94 -8.95 -14.62
C GLY A 453 -1.76 -9.85 -14.25
N ASN A 454 -0.97 -9.43 -13.28
CA ASN A 454 0.18 -10.18 -12.78
C ASN A 454 -0.25 -11.51 -12.13
N SER A 455 -1.22 -11.51 -11.22
CA SER A 455 -1.72 -12.72 -10.55
C SER A 455 -2.31 -13.73 -11.54
N ARG A 456 -2.92 -13.25 -12.63
CA ARG A 456 -3.50 -14.10 -13.68
C ARG A 456 -2.46 -14.63 -14.67
N ALA A 457 -1.45 -13.82 -15.00
CA ALA A 457 -0.45 -14.16 -16.01
C ALA A 457 0.64 -15.10 -15.48
N VAL A 458 1.15 -14.85 -14.26
CA VAL A 458 2.36 -15.51 -13.76
C VAL A 458 2.26 -17.03 -13.69
N PRO A 459 1.18 -17.67 -13.22
CA PRO A 459 1.09 -19.14 -13.25
C PRO A 459 1.23 -19.71 -14.67
N ASN A 460 0.64 -19.03 -15.67
CA ASN A 460 0.76 -19.45 -17.06
C ASN A 460 2.16 -19.17 -17.65
N MET A 461 2.81 -18.07 -17.23
CA MET A 461 4.19 -17.77 -17.65
C MET A 461 5.18 -18.84 -17.16
N LEU A 462 4.93 -19.46 -16.00
CA LEU A 462 5.76 -20.50 -15.43
C LEU A 462 5.62 -21.86 -16.15
N LEU A 463 4.60 -22.08 -16.99
CA LEU A 463 4.45 -23.28 -17.78
C LEU A 463 5.57 -23.44 -18.80
N GLY A 464 5.80 -24.69 -19.23
CA GLY A 464 6.70 -25.00 -20.34
C GLY A 464 6.25 -24.38 -21.67
N THR A 465 7.16 -24.25 -22.62
CA THR A 465 6.85 -23.69 -23.94
C THR A 465 5.85 -24.55 -24.71
N GLY A 466 5.81 -25.86 -24.49
CA GLY A 466 4.81 -26.77 -25.08
C GLY A 466 3.39 -26.48 -24.63
N ASP A 467 3.21 -25.91 -23.44
CA ASP A 467 1.92 -25.54 -22.85
C ASP A 467 1.61 -24.04 -22.99
N GLY A 468 2.33 -23.33 -23.85
CA GLY A 468 2.13 -21.90 -24.13
C GLY A 468 2.74 -20.94 -23.10
N GLY A 469 3.58 -21.43 -22.16
CA GLY A 469 4.32 -20.61 -21.21
C GLY A 469 5.68 -20.13 -21.74
N ILE A 470 6.34 -19.29 -20.95
CA ILE A 470 7.70 -18.78 -21.25
C ILE A 470 8.78 -19.45 -20.38
N THR A 471 8.41 -20.47 -19.66
CA THR A 471 9.21 -21.23 -18.68
C THR A 471 9.55 -20.44 -17.40
N PRO A 472 9.91 -21.10 -16.30
CA PRO A 472 10.36 -20.42 -15.09
C PRO A 472 11.54 -19.46 -15.34
N LYS A 473 12.54 -19.89 -16.12
CA LYS A 473 13.68 -19.02 -16.47
C LYS A 473 13.25 -17.76 -17.21
N GLY A 474 12.35 -17.89 -18.20
CA GLY A 474 11.84 -16.77 -18.98
C GLY A 474 11.04 -15.78 -18.10
N THR A 475 10.25 -16.31 -17.17
CA THR A 475 9.48 -15.51 -16.22
C THR A 475 10.38 -14.68 -15.31
N PHE A 476 11.45 -15.26 -14.75
CA PHE A 476 12.37 -14.51 -13.90
C PHE A 476 13.24 -13.53 -14.68
N TRP A 477 13.62 -13.82 -15.94
CA TRP A 477 14.28 -12.85 -16.80
C TRP A 477 13.35 -11.67 -17.14
N PHE A 478 12.08 -11.91 -17.37
CA PHE A 478 11.08 -10.87 -17.54
C PHE A 478 10.98 -9.97 -16.28
N PHE A 479 10.90 -10.55 -15.09
CA PHE A 479 10.91 -9.77 -13.83
C PHE A 479 12.19 -8.97 -13.65
N ALA A 480 13.34 -9.56 -13.94
CA ALA A 480 14.63 -8.87 -13.90
C ALA A 480 14.65 -7.66 -14.85
N ALA A 481 14.23 -7.85 -16.09
CA ALA A 481 14.16 -6.77 -17.09
C ALA A 481 13.24 -5.63 -16.64
N VAL A 482 12.02 -5.94 -16.18
CA VAL A 482 11.07 -4.93 -15.68
C VAL A 482 11.62 -4.20 -14.45
N THR A 483 12.29 -4.91 -13.54
CA THR A 483 12.88 -4.31 -12.34
C THR A 483 14.01 -3.35 -12.70
N VAL A 484 14.90 -3.74 -13.63
CA VAL A 484 16.00 -2.88 -14.11
C VAL A 484 15.45 -1.66 -14.84
N LEU A 485 14.49 -1.85 -15.75
CA LEU A 485 13.81 -0.74 -16.43
C LEU A 485 13.12 0.19 -15.43
N GLY A 486 12.50 -0.37 -14.38
CA GLY A 486 11.92 0.40 -13.28
C GLY A 486 12.95 1.25 -12.55
N GLY A 487 14.13 0.71 -12.28
CA GLY A 487 15.25 1.45 -11.67
C GLY A 487 15.72 2.62 -12.55
N VAL A 488 15.91 2.37 -13.84
CA VAL A 488 16.27 3.40 -14.82
C VAL A 488 15.19 4.49 -14.89
N TRP A 489 13.93 4.09 -14.97
CA TRP A 489 12.80 5.02 -14.99
C TRP A 489 12.74 5.88 -13.72
N VAL A 490 12.88 5.28 -12.53
CA VAL A 490 12.91 6.02 -11.25
C VAL A 490 14.06 7.02 -11.22
N TRP A 491 15.24 6.61 -11.71
CA TRP A 491 16.41 7.49 -11.73
C TRP A 491 16.17 8.76 -12.53
N PHE A 492 15.53 8.67 -13.69
CA PHE A 492 15.31 9.80 -14.58
C PHE A 492 14.02 10.58 -14.31
N SER A 493 12.94 9.91 -13.91
CA SER A 493 11.60 10.50 -13.90
C SER A 493 11.12 10.90 -12.51
N VAL A 494 11.43 10.11 -11.45
CA VAL A 494 10.88 10.35 -10.12
C VAL A 494 11.70 11.42 -9.39
N PRO A 495 11.08 12.52 -8.91
CA PRO A 495 11.76 13.52 -8.09
C PRO A 495 11.92 13.05 -6.63
N GLU A 496 12.82 13.70 -5.89
CA GLU A 496 12.86 13.54 -4.44
C GLU A 496 11.78 14.42 -3.78
N THR A 497 10.90 13.80 -3.00
CA THR A 497 9.76 14.48 -2.36
C THR A 497 9.97 14.72 -0.86
N ALA A 498 11.09 14.22 -0.30
CA ALA A 498 11.38 14.29 1.12
C ALA A 498 11.49 15.75 1.61
N GLY A 499 10.72 16.06 2.67
CA GLY A 499 10.81 17.35 3.35
C GLY A 499 10.20 18.55 2.60
N ARG A 500 9.50 18.32 1.48
CA ARG A 500 8.85 19.39 0.71
C ARG A 500 7.46 19.72 1.24
N SER A 501 7.10 21.00 1.22
CA SER A 501 5.74 21.46 1.42
C SER A 501 4.89 21.17 0.18
N LEU A 502 3.55 21.21 0.30
CA LEU A 502 2.65 21.00 -0.83
C LEU A 502 2.81 22.09 -1.89
N GLU A 503 3.03 23.33 -1.46
CA GLU A 503 3.26 24.50 -2.32
C GLU A 503 4.57 24.37 -3.10
N SER A 504 5.61 23.80 -2.46
CA SER A 504 6.89 23.55 -3.12
C SER A 504 6.80 22.39 -4.13
N MET A 505 5.88 21.45 -3.90
CA MET A 505 5.58 20.39 -4.87
C MET A 505 4.92 20.95 -6.13
N ASP A 506 4.00 21.90 -6.01
CA ASP A 506 3.35 22.49 -7.18
C ASP A 506 4.37 23.24 -8.06
N ARG A 507 5.25 24.02 -7.44
CA ARG A 507 6.37 24.69 -8.13
C ARG A 507 7.34 23.72 -8.80
N LEU A 508 7.59 22.53 -8.21
CA LEU A 508 8.44 21.50 -8.81
C LEU A 508 7.86 21.00 -10.15
N PHE A 509 6.53 20.85 -10.22
CA PHE A 509 5.85 20.35 -11.41
C PHE A 509 5.56 21.43 -12.48
N GLU A 510 5.92 22.69 -12.25
CA GLU A 510 5.99 23.74 -13.27
C GLU A 510 7.24 23.60 -14.16
N LEU A 511 8.26 22.87 -13.70
CA LEU A 511 9.46 22.61 -14.49
C LEU A 511 9.14 21.70 -15.70
N PRO A 512 9.90 21.78 -16.78
CA PRO A 512 9.79 20.84 -17.89
C PRO A 512 9.96 19.39 -17.40
N TRP A 513 9.13 18.49 -17.89
CA TRP A 513 9.02 17.09 -17.45
C TRP A 513 10.38 16.35 -17.39
N TYR A 514 11.30 16.62 -18.34
CA TYR A 514 12.63 16.00 -18.41
C TYR A 514 13.63 16.53 -17.35
N LYS A 515 13.32 17.66 -16.71
CA LYS A 515 14.14 18.25 -15.63
C LYS A 515 13.67 17.79 -14.25
N ILE A 516 12.40 17.43 -14.08
CA ILE A 516 11.77 17.15 -12.78
C ILE A 516 12.53 16.05 -12.03
N GLY A 517 12.79 14.91 -12.66
CA GLY A 517 13.40 13.76 -12.00
C GLY A 517 14.90 13.94 -11.68
N ARG A 518 15.63 14.65 -12.51
CA ARG A 518 17.10 14.77 -12.39
C ARG A 518 17.58 16.08 -11.76
N TYR A 519 16.96 17.19 -12.14
CA TYR A 519 17.41 18.54 -11.75
C TYR A 519 16.39 19.30 -10.91
N GLY A 520 15.13 18.89 -10.90
CA GLY A 520 14.04 19.59 -10.26
C GLY A 520 14.23 19.86 -8.78
N ASN A 521 15.02 19.02 -8.08
CA ASN A 521 15.32 19.21 -6.67
C ASN A 521 16.20 20.44 -6.43
N ARG A 522 17.23 20.67 -7.26
CA ARG A 522 18.13 21.82 -7.14
C ARG A 522 17.43 23.13 -7.50
N ASP A 523 16.73 23.14 -8.63
CA ASP A 523 16.02 24.34 -9.11
C ASP A 523 14.88 24.74 -8.16
N ALA A 524 14.19 23.77 -7.54
CA ALA A 524 13.14 24.04 -6.58
C ALA A 524 13.70 24.49 -5.22
N GLU A 525 14.81 23.92 -4.74
CA GLU A 525 15.50 24.39 -3.53
C GLU A 525 15.97 25.84 -3.68
N GLN A 526 16.54 26.21 -4.83
CA GLN A 526 16.95 27.59 -5.09
C GLN A 526 15.76 28.55 -5.11
N ARG A 527 14.63 28.15 -5.73
CA ARG A 527 13.41 28.97 -5.73
C ARG A 527 12.78 29.08 -4.34
N ASP A 528 12.80 28.01 -3.55
CA ASP A 528 12.29 28.01 -2.18
C ASP A 528 13.14 28.89 -1.26
N LEU A 529 14.48 28.92 -1.43
CA LEU A 529 15.37 29.83 -0.72
C LEU A 529 15.09 31.29 -1.08
N VAL A 530 14.94 31.61 -2.36
CA VAL A 530 14.61 32.98 -2.82
C VAL A 530 13.24 33.43 -2.33
N VAL A 531 12.26 32.52 -2.20
CA VAL A 531 10.94 32.87 -1.68
C VAL A 531 10.96 33.05 -0.16
N SER A 532 11.71 32.21 0.59
CA SER A 532 11.85 32.38 2.04
C SER A 532 12.60 33.68 2.38
N GLU A 533 13.67 34.00 1.65
CA GLU A 533 14.38 35.27 1.80
C GLU A 533 13.47 36.49 1.52
N LYS A 534 12.64 36.41 0.47
CA LYS A 534 11.66 37.47 0.17
C LYS A 534 10.57 37.58 1.23
N GLN A 535 10.14 36.49 1.83
CA GLN A 535 9.15 36.49 2.91
C GLN A 535 9.75 37.06 4.20
N GLU A 536 10.97 36.66 4.57
CA GLU A 536 11.69 37.22 5.71
C GLU A 536 11.90 38.74 5.55
N HIS A 537 12.34 39.21 4.38
CA HIS A 537 12.46 40.63 4.11
C HIS A 537 11.12 41.38 4.12
N ALA A 538 10.03 40.76 3.67
CA ALA A 538 8.70 41.35 3.75
C ALA A 538 8.17 41.45 5.19
N GLU A 539 8.43 40.43 6.02
CA GLU A 539 8.08 40.44 7.44
C GLU A 539 8.93 41.42 8.24
N GLU A 540 10.24 41.58 7.94
CA GLU A 540 11.09 42.60 8.52
C GLU A 540 10.60 44.00 8.17
N HIS A 541 10.25 44.27 6.90
CA HIS A 541 9.69 45.56 6.48
C HIS A 541 8.34 45.86 7.14
N PHE A 542 7.48 44.87 7.30
CA PHE A 542 6.20 45.03 8.00
C PHE A 542 6.38 45.23 9.50
N GLY A 543 7.34 44.54 10.10
CA GLY A 543 7.73 44.72 11.51
C GLY A 543 8.34 46.11 11.78
N MET A 544 9.17 46.65 10.88
CA MET A 544 9.69 48.01 10.98
C MET A 544 8.62 49.08 10.84
N SER A 545 7.69 48.92 9.87
CA SER A 545 6.61 49.91 9.69
C SER A 545 5.66 49.98 10.89
N THR A 546 5.38 48.85 11.52
CA THR A 546 4.56 48.82 12.75
C THR A 546 5.28 49.36 13.98
N HIS A 547 6.60 49.28 14.04
CA HIS A 547 7.41 49.90 15.09
C HIS A 547 7.53 51.42 14.91
N GLU A 548 7.72 51.92 13.68
CA GLU A 548 7.71 53.36 13.37
C GLU A 548 6.35 54.02 13.63
N GLU A 549 5.22 53.40 13.23
CA GLU A 549 3.90 53.91 13.57
C GLU A 549 3.64 53.97 15.09
N ARG A 550 4.13 52.97 15.85
CA ARG A 550 4.01 52.99 17.32
C ARG A 550 4.90 54.06 17.98
N ALA A 551 6.08 54.29 17.40
CA ALA A 551 7.00 55.34 17.89
C ALA A 551 6.42 56.76 17.59
N ASP A 552 5.84 56.97 16.43
CA ASP A 552 5.16 58.25 16.06
C ASP A 552 3.90 58.53 16.88
N VAL A 553 3.13 57.52 17.27
CA VAL A 553 1.99 57.65 18.18
C VAL A 553 2.44 57.96 19.59
N ALA A 554 3.53 57.36 20.06
CA ALA A 554 4.10 57.61 21.39
C ALA A 554 4.79 59.02 21.50
N ALA A 555 5.24 59.58 20.37
CA ALA A 555 5.81 60.94 20.34
C ALA A 555 4.76 62.09 20.26
N LYS A 556 3.49 61.74 20.02
CA LYS A 556 2.36 62.68 19.92
C LYS A 556 1.47 62.68 21.16
N VAL A 557 1.75 61.90 22.16
CA VAL A 557 1.13 61.85 23.49
C VAL A 557 2.13 62.42 24.51
#